data_c289d8cceb28e68a6e9787dadafadd41
#
_entry.id   c289d8cceb28e68a6e9787dadafadd41
#
_cell.length_a   1.000
_cell.length_b   1.000
_cell.length_c   1.000
_cell.angle_alpha   90.00
_cell.angle_beta   90.00
_cell.angle_gamma   90.00
#
_symmetry.space_group_name_H-M   'P 1'
#
loop_
_entity.id
_entity.type
_entity.pdbx_description
1 polymer ?
#
loop_
_entity_poly.entity_id
_entity_poly.type
_entity_poly.pdbx_seq_one_letter_code
_entity_poly.pdbx_strand_id
1 'polypeptide(L)'
;MMKRIVLALFCAACITNMNASTLVAYFSATGTTKAAAKQLAAQHNARLWEIEPAQPYTAADLDWRNDKSRSSLEMKDPEERPTIKQCTDVTHYDTIYVGFPIWWGICPRIINSWIDNNLPQLENKTLIPFATSGSSGIEEAEAYLKKTYPTLKWKNGLLLNKR
;
A
#
# COMPACT_ATOMS: atom_id res chain seq x y z
N MET A 1 15.84 -68.49 -13.36
CA MET A 1 14.99 -67.68 -12.47
C MET A 1 15.48 -66.26 -12.46
N MET A 2 14.87 -65.40 -13.31
CA MET A 2 15.24 -63.97 -13.37
C MET A 2 14.28 -63.19 -12.47
N LYS A 3 14.79 -62.60 -11.40
CA LYS A 3 14.02 -61.69 -10.53
C LYS A 3 13.92 -60.32 -11.20
N ARG A 4 12.71 -59.92 -11.61
CA ARG A 4 12.39 -58.56 -12.07
C ARG A 4 12.32 -57.63 -10.87
N ILE A 5 13.26 -56.68 -10.79
CA ILE A 5 13.23 -55.58 -9.84
C ILE A 5 12.33 -54.49 -10.47
N VAL A 6 11.18 -54.27 -9.85
CA VAL A 6 10.28 -53.15 -10.19
C VAL A 6 10.79 -51.92 -9.41
N LEU A 7 11.40 -51.00 -10.13
CA LEU A 7 11.83 -49.70 -9.58
C LEU A 7 10.61 -48.77 -9.53
N ALA A 8 10.04 -48.60 -8.35
CA ALA A 8 8.97 -47.63 -8.15
C ALA A 8 9.56 -46.23 -8.15
N LEU A 9 9.26 -45.46 -9.20
CA LEU A 9 9.58 -44.05 -9.28
C LEU A 9 8.64 -43.31 -8.32
N PHE A 10 9.15 -42.90 -7.17
CA PHE A 10 8.46 -41.95 -6.27
C PHE A 10 8.59 -40.57 -6.92
N CYS A 11 7.54 -40.13 -7.61
CA CYS A 11 7.40 -38.77 -8.03
C CYS A 11 7.06 -37.93 -6.77
N ALA A 12 8.07 -37.33 -6.16
CA ALA A 12 7.89 -36.33 -5.13
C ALA A 12 7.22 -35.11 -5.79
N ALA A 13 5.90 -35.00 -5.66
CA ALA A 13 5.19 -33.79 -5.99
C ALA A 13 5.74 -32.69 -5.08
N CYS A 14 6.57 -31.81 -5.64
CA CYS A 14 6.88 -30.53 -5.03
C CYS A 14 5.56 -29.75 -4.90
N ILE A 15 4.93 -29.86 -3.76
CA ILE A 15 3.88 -28.91 -3.34
C ILE A 15 4.62 -27.60 -3.07
N THR A 16 4.75 -26.78 -4.10
CA THR A 16 5.10 -25.38 -3.90
C THR A 16 3.94 -24.78 -3.11
N ASN A 17 4.14 -24.60 -1.83
CA ASN A 17 3.29 -23.70 -1.04
C ASN A 17 3.38 -22.34 -1.71
N MET A 18 2.41 -22.03 -2.56
CA MET A 18 2.14 -20.68 -3.02
C MET A 18 1.56 -19.93 -1.81
N ASN A 19 2.43 -19.55 -0.89
CA ASN A 19 2.05 -18.57 0.11
C ASN A 19 1.70 -17.30 -0.66
N ALA A 20 0.43 -16.90 -0.57
CA ALA A 20 -0.04 -15.63 -1.12
C ALA A 20 0.94 -14.54 -0.68
N SER A 21 1.64 -13.93 -1.64
CA SER A 21 2.67 -12.97 -1.31
C SER A 21 2.01 -11.65 -0.94
N THR A 22 2.46 -11.05 0.16
CA THR A 22 1.90 -9.82 0.69
C THR A 22 2.89 -8.67 0.55
N LEU A 23 2.39 -7.52 0.09
CA LEU A 23 3.12 -6.26 0.03
C LEU A 23 2.52 -5.27 1.03
N VAL A 24 3.36 -4.52 1.73
CA VAL A 24 2.99 -3.32 2.47
C VAL A 24 3.61 -2.13 1.75
N ALA A 25 2.82 -1.47 0.90
CA ALA A 25 3.19 -0.23 0.23
C ALA A 25 2.70 0.95 1.06
N TYR A 26 3.54 1.95 1.33
CA TYR A 26 3.16 3.07 2.18
C TYR A 26 3.89 4.36 1.80
N PHE A 27 3.21 5.48 2.04
CA PHE A 27 3.82 6.81 2.09
C PHE A 27 3.93 7.29 3.53
N SER A 28 5.03 7.94 3.88
CA SER A 28 5.23 8.53 5.20
C SER A 28 5.96 9.86 5.11
N ALA A 29 5.32 10.94 5.56
CA ALA A 29 5.90 12.27 5.54
C ALA A 29 6.82 12.53 6.75
N THR A 30 6.47 12.00 7.92
CA THR A 30 7.14 12.29 9.20
C THR A 30 7.69 11.06 9.93
N GLY A 31 7.56 9.87 9.32
CA GLY A 31 8.03 8.62 9.90
C GLY A 31 6.99 7.83 10.68
N THR A 32 5.83 8.41 11.04
CA THR A 32 4.79 7.73 11.82
C THR A 32 4.20 6.55 11.05
N THR A 33 3.76 6.78 9.80
CA THR A 33 3.24 5.71 8.95
C THR A 33 4.30 4.66 8.64
N LYS A 34 5.56 5.06 8.47
CA LYS A 34 6.69 4.15 8.27
C LYS A 34 6.87 3.17 9.45
N ALA A 35 6.75 3.67 10.67
CA ALA A 35 6.83 2.81 11.86
C ALA A 35 5.69 1.78 11.90
N ALA A 36 4.45 2.21 11.63
CA ALA A 36 3.30 1.34 11.54
C ALA A 36 3.43 0.30 10.42
N ALA A 37 3.90 0.73 9.23
CA ALA A 37 4.13 -0.14 8.09
C ALA A 37 5.15 -1.25 8.37
N LYS A 38 6.24 -0.93 9.07
CA LYS A 38 7.25 -1.92 9.48
C LYS A 38 6.68 -2.98 10.41
N GLN A 39 5.84 -2.58 11.38
CA GLN A 39 5.19 -3.51 12.30
C GLN A 39 4.20 -4.42 11.55
N LEU A 40 3.39 -3.83 10.68
CA LEU A 40 2.42 -4.58 9.87
C LEU A 40 3.13 -5.58 8.94
N ALA A 41 4.21 -5.17 8.29
CA ALA A 41 4.99 -6.04 7.42
C ALA A 41 5.59 -7.23 8.19
N ALA A 42 6.11 -7.00 9.40
CA ALA A 42 6.63 -8.06 10.25
C ALA A 42 5.53 -9.06 10.68
N GLN A 43 4.34 -8.57 11.06
CA GLN A 43 3.21 -9.40 11.46
C GLN A 43 2.70 -10.33 10.34
N HIS A 44 2.78 -9.90 9.10
CA HIS A 44 2.29 -10.63 7.94
C HIS A 44 3.39 -11.30 7.11
N ASN A 45 4.65 -11.25 7.55
CA ASN A 45 5.81 -11.69 6.77
C ASN A 45 5.79 -11.09 5.36
N ALA A 46 5.42 -9.82 5.27
CA ALA A 46 5.19 -9.10 4.02
C ALA A 46 6.42 -8.32 3.56
N ARG A 47 6.52 -8.12 2.25
CA ARG A 47 7.51 -7.20 1.70
C ARG A 47 7.08 -5.76 2.00
N LEU A 48 8.07 -4.94 2.37
CA LEU A 48 7.87 -3.53 2.65
C LEU A 48 8.33 -2.68 1.45
N TRP A 49 7.51 -1.71 1.03
CA TRP A 49 7.85 -0.75 -0.01
C TRP A 49 7.44 0.67 0.38
N GLU A 50 8.38 1.59 0.35
CA GLU A 50 8.11 3.01 0.58
C GLU A 50 7.76 3.71 -0.75
N ILE A 51 6.61 4.36 -0.79
CA ILE A 51 6.20 5.23 -1.89
C ILE A 51 6.88 6.58 -1.65
N GLU A 52 8.01 6.80 -2.31
CA GLU A 52 8.79 8.02 -2.14
C GLU A 52 8.38 9.06 -3.19
N PRO A 53 8.10 10.32 -2.79
CA PRO A 53 7.95 11.40 -3.75
C PRO A 53 9.28 11.69 -4.42
N ALA A 54 9.26 12.02 -5.72
CA ALA A 54 10.46 12.44 -6.44
C ALA A 54 11.12 13.65 -5.79
N GLN A 55 10.31 14.54 -5.21
CA GLN A 55 10.74 15.68 -4.43
C GLN A 55 10.27 15.51 -2.98
N PRO A 56 11.17 15.27 -2.02
CA PRO A 56 10.81 15.11 -0.61
C PRO A 56 10.03 16.31 -0.07
N TYR A 57 9.11 16.07 0.87
CA TYR A 57 8.41 17.16 1.56
C TYR A 57 9.30 17.76 2.63
N THR A 58 9.42 19.08 2.61
CA THR A 58 10.04 19.85 3.68
C THR A 58 9.02 20.16 4.80
N ALA A 59 9.50 20.66 5.93
CA ALA A 59 8.61 21.11 7.01
C ALA A 59 7.64 22.22 6.54
N ALA A 60 8.12 23.11 5.66
CA ALA A 60 7.28 24.16 5.08
C ALA A 60 6.21 23.59 4.13
N ASP A 61 6.54 22.54 3.37
CA ASP A 61 5.60 21.85 2.49
C ASP A 61 4.47 21.16 3.28
N LEU A 62 4.74 20.76 4.51
CA LEU A 62 3.81 20.06 5.39
C LEU A 62 3.01 20.99 6.32
N ASP A 63 3.24 22.29 6.27
CA ASP A 63 2.48 23.25 7.08
C ASP A 63 1.02 23.36 6.62
N TRP A 64 0.17 22.52 7.18
CA TRP A 64 -1.26 22.45 6.85
C TRP A 64 -2.05 23.72 7.23
N ARG A 65 -1.46 24.61 8.03
CA ARG A 65 -2.05 25.90 8.38
C ARG A 65 -1.81 26.96 7.32
N ASN A 66 -0.83 26.73 6.47
CA ASN A 66 -0.51 27.58 5.33
C ASN A 66 -1.25 27.08 4.09
N ASP A 67 -2.24 27.82 3.65
CA ASP A 67 -3.03 27.51 2.44
C ASP A 67 -2.22 27.42 1.14
N LYS A 68 -0.99 27.95 1.15
CA LYS A 68 -0.07 27.95 0.02
C LYS A 68 1.04 26.90 0.16
N SER A 69 1.05 26.13 1.25
CA SER A 69 2.00 25.03 1.36
C SER A 69 1.73 23.96 0.30
N ARG A 70 2.76 23.21 -0.07
CA ARG A 70 2.65 22.17 -1.09
C ARG A 70 1.55 21.16 -0.74
N SER A 71 1.51 20.64 0.48
CA SER A 71 0.48 19.70 0.90
C SER A 71 -0.93 20.29 0.82
N SER A 72 -1.11 21.58 1.20
CA SER A 72 -2.40 22.27 1.09
C SER A 72 -2.84 22.42 -0.36
N LEU A 73 -1.94 22.79 -1.26
CA LEU A 73 -2.25 22.94 -2.68
C LEU A 73 -2.58 21.59 -3.33
N GLU A 74 -1.77 20.56 -3.07
CA GLU A 74 -2.02 19.20 -3.57
C GLU A 74 -3.40 18.66 -3.12
N MET A 75 -3.76 18.88 -1.86
CA MET A 75 -5.03 18.36 -1.33
C MET A 75 -6.25 19.14 -1.83
N LYS A 76 -6.09 20.40 -2.22
CA LYS A 76 -7.17 21.21 -2.84
C LYS A 76 -7.50 20.75 -4.27
N ASP A 77 -6.53 20.20 -4.99
CA ASP A 77 -6.73 19.72 -6.35
C ASP A 77 -6.93 18.19 -6.36
N PRO A 78 -8.15 17.68 -6.67
CA PRO A 78 -8.41 16.25 -6.74
C PRO A 78 -7.68 15.54 -7.88
N GLU A 79 -7.23 16.27 -8.90
CA GLU A 79 -6.50 15.73 -10.05
C GLU A 79 -4.98 15.77 -9.87
N GLU A 80 -4.50 16.38 -8.78
CA GLU A 80 -3.05 16.44 -8.53
C GLU A 80 -2.44 15.04 -8.36
N ARG A 81 -1.31 14.82 -9.00
CA ARG A 81 -0.57 13.54 -8.99
C ARG A 81 0.92 13.80 -8.76
N PRO A 82 1.36 13.95 -7.51
CA PRO A 82 2.77 14.14 -7.20
C PRO A 82 3.62 13.02 -7.80
N THR A 83 4.73 13.38 -8.43
CA THR A 83 5.63 12.42 -9.07
C THR A 83 6.28 11.51 -8.03
N ILE A 84 6.27 10.20 -8.31
CA ILE A 84 6.91 9.17 -7.51
C ILE A 84 8.33 8.94 -8.02
N LYS A 85 9.28 8.75 -7.09
CA LYS A 85 10.69 8.55 -7.39
C LYS A 85 10.96 7.23 -8.13
N GLN A 86 10.28 6.15 -7.74
CA GLN A 86 10.43 4.81 -8.32
C GLN A 86 9.10 4.09 -8.40
N CYS A 87 8.88 3.36 -9.50
CA CYS A 87 7.72 2.48 -9.64
C CYS A 87 7.93 1.17 -8.87
N THR A 88 6.84 0.58 -8.40
CA THR A 88 6.81 -0.73 -7.74
C THR A 88 6.23 -1.75 -8.70
N ASP A 89 6.87 -2.89 -8.87
CA ASP A 89 6.23 -4.04 -9.51
C ASP A 89 5.34 -4.76 -8.48
N VAL A 90 4.04 -4.78 -8.74
CA VAL A 90 3.04 -5.41 -7.87
C VAL A 90 2.52 -6.74 -8.40
N THR A 91 3.05 -7.23 -9.53
CA THR A 91 2.54 -8.42 -10.23
C THR A 91 2.57 -9.69 -9.38
N HIS A 92 3.56 -9.83 -8.53
CA HIS A 92 3.81 -11.03 -7.72
C HIS A 92 3.07 -11.08 -6.37
N TYR A 93 2.21 -10.07 -6.09
CA TYR A 93 1.49 -10.00 -4.81
C TYR A 93 0.00 -10.25 -5.01
N ASP A 94 -0.62 -10.96 -4.07
CA ASP A 94 -2.06 -11.21 -4.04
C ASP A 94 -2.79 -10.25 -3.10
N THR A 95 -2.11 -9.88 -2.01
CA THR A 95 -2.62 -8.95 -1.00
C THR A 95 -1.67 -7.76 -0.87
N ILE A 96 -2.22 -6.57 -0.91
CA ILE A 96 -1.46 -5.33 -0.80
C ILE A 96 -2.09 -4.43 0.25
N TYR A 97 -1.32 -4.14 1.28
CA TYR A 97 -1.63 -3.08 2.23
C TYR A 97 -1.18 -1.74 1.65
N VAL A 98 -2.05 -0.74 1.68
CA VAL A 98 -1.76 0.61 1.18
C VAL A 98 -1.82 1.59 2.34
N GLY A 99 -0.66 2.09 2.75
CA GLY A 99 -0.49 2.87 3.97
C GLY A 99 -0.25 4.36 3.73
N PHE A 100 -0.87 5.21 4.58
CA PHE A 100 -0.74 6.66 4.46
C PHE A 100 -1.07 7.40 5.76
N PRO A 101 -0.53 8.61 5.97
CA PRO A 101 -1.07 9.53 6.95
C PRO A 101 -2.38 10.11 6.43
N ILE A 102 -3.37 10.33 7.32
CA ILE A 102 -4.60 11.04 6.91
C ILE A 102 -4.32 12.53 6.77
N TRP A 103 -4.56 13.05 5.56
CA TRP A 103 -4.51 14.47 5.25
C TRP A 103 -5.90 14.93 4.82
N TRP A 104 -6.46 15.94 5.52
CA TRP A 104 -7.82 16.48 5.26
C TRP A 104 -8.88 15.37 5.12
N GLY A 105 -8.83 14.36 6.01
CA GLY A 105 -9.79 13.26 6.06
C GLY A 105 -9.51 12.09 5.11
N ILE A 106 -8.68 12.27 4.09
CA ILE A 106 -8.41 11.25 3.05
C ILE A 106 -6.91 10.91 2.94
N CYS A 107 -6.55 10.12 1.95
CA CYS A 107 -5.15 9.84 1.64
C CYS A 107 -4.48 10.99 0.89
N PRO A 108 -3.17 11.23 1.08
CA PRO A 108 -2.39 12.18 0.28
C PRO A 108 -2.41 11.83 -1.21
N ARG A 109 -2.33 12.83 -2.09
CA ARG A 109 -2.40 12.64 -3.55
C ARG A 109 -1.33 11.71 -4.13
N ILE A 110 -0.19 11.58 -3.47
CA ILE A 110 0.84 10.62 -3.89
C ILE A 110 0.34 9.15 -3.84
N ILE A 111 -0.64 8.84 -3.00
CA ILE A 111 -1.28 7.52 -2.99
C ILE A 111 -2.09 7.33 -4.28
N ASN A 112 -2.80 8.36 -4.73
CA ASN A 112 -3.47 8.32 -6.03
C ASN A 112 -2.47 8.10 -7.17
N SER A 113 -1.34 8.82 -7.17
CA SER A 113 -0.26 8.62 -8.15
C SER A 113 0.21 7.18 -8.19
N TRP A 114 0.41 6.56 -7.01
CA TRP A 114 0.88 5.17 -6.92
C TRP A 114 -0.18 4.17 -7.43
N ILE A 115 -1.45 4.38 -7.08
CA ILE A 115 -2.55 3.55 -7.57
C ILE A 115 -2.68 3.67 -9.08
N ASP A 116 -2.71 4.90 -9.61
CA ASP A 116 -2.85 5.15 -11.05
C ASP A 116 -1.73 4.50 -11.86
N ASN A 117 -0.50 4.55 -11.37
CA ASN A 117 0.67 3.93 -12.02
C ASN A 117 0.60 2.38 -12.05
N ASN A 118 -0.14 1.79 -11.12
CA ASN A 118 -0.25 0.33 -10.99
C ASN A 118 -1.66 -0.19 -11.31
N LEU A 119 -2.60 0.65 -11.73
CA LEU A 119 -4.03 0.34 -11.79
C LEU A 119 -4.36 -0.98 -12.52
N PRO A 120 -3.83 -1.27 -13.72
CA PRO A 120 -4.13 -2.51 -14.43
C PRO A 120 -3.67 -3.77 -13.67
N GLN A 121 -2.59 -3.64 -12.89
CA GLN A 121 -2.03 -4.75 -12.12
C GLN A 121 -2.77 -4.96 -10.78
N LEU A 122 -3.45 -3.92 -10.26
CA LEU A 122 -4.15 -3.94 -8.98
C LEU A 122 -5.56 -4.56 -9.06
N GLU A 123 -6.19 -4.59 -10.22
CA GLU A 123 -7.60 -5.01 -10.40
C GLU A 123 -7.91 -6.40 -9.83
N ASN A 124 -6.94 -7.32 -9.86
CA ASN A 124 -7.10 -8.69 -9.36
C ASN A 124 -6.53 -8.92 -7.95
N LYS A 125 -6.03 -7.86 -7.30
CA LYS A 125 -5.42 -7.93 -5.97
C LYS A 125 -6.43 -7.60 -4.88
N THR A 126 -6.20 -8.13 -3.69
CA THR A 126 -6.91 -7.69 -2.48
C THR A 126 -6.18 -6.47 -1.90
N LEU A 127 -6.86 -5.34 -1.79
CA LEU A 127 -6.31 -4.10 -1.26
C LEU A 127 -6.86 -3.82 0.13
N ILE A 128 -5.96 -3.50 1.07
CA ILE A 128 -6.30 -3.20 2.46
C ILE A 128 -5.68 -1.85 2.82
N PRO A 129 -6.46 -0.78 2.91
CA PRO A 129 -5.92 0.50 3.33
C PRO A 129 -5.54 0.47 4.81
N PHE A 130 -4.46 1.12 5.18
CA PHE A 130 -4.17 1.41 6.58
C PHE A 130 -3.70 2.86 6.73
N ALA A 131 -4.04 3.45 7.85
CA ALA A 131 -3.71 4.85 8.07
C ALA A 131 -3.13 5.10 9.46
N THR A 132 -2.38 6.18 9.54
CA THR A 132 -2.02 6.85 10.79
C THR A 132 -2.63 8.24 10.81
N SER A 133 -3.14 8.67 11.96
CA SER A 133 -3.83 9.94 12.08
C SER A 133 -3.60 10.58 13.45
N GLY A 134 -3.64 11.91 13.50
CA GLY A 134 -3.63 12.67 14.75
C GLY A 134 -4.94 12.58 15.51
N SER A 135 -6.08 12.55 14.81
CA SER A 135 -7.42 12.61 15.40
C SER A 135 -8.52 11.93 14.60
N SER A 136 -8.41 11.87 13.27
CA SER A 136 -9.45 11.32 12.40
C SER A 136 -9.43 9.79 12.38
N GLY A 137 -10.61 9.16 12.16
CA GLY A 137 -10.73 7.77 11.78
C GLY A 137 -10.29 7.51 10.33
N ILE A 138 -10.41 6.27 9.86
CA ILE A 138 -10.04 5.87 8.49
C ILE A 138 -11.25 5.86 7.55
N GLU A 139 -12.45 5.96 8.06
CA GLU A 139 -13.70 5.68 7.35
C GLU A 139 -13.89 6.60 6.13
N GLU A 140 -13.54 7.89 6.25
CA GLU A 140 -13.64 8.84 5.15
C GLU A 140 -12.62 8.53 4.05
N ALA A 141 -11.40 8.17 4.43
CA ALA A 141 -10.36 7.78 3.50
C ALA A 141 -10.70 6.47 2.75
N GLU A 142 -11.31 5.49 3.44
CA GLU A 142 -11.83 4.27 2.80
C GLU A 142 -12.92 4.59 1.79
N ALA A 143 -13.90 5.42 2.19
CA ALA A 143 -15.00 5.80 1.30
C ALA A 143 -14.46 6.54 0.06
N TYR A 144 -13.49 7.42 0.24
CA TYR A 144 -12.82 8.11 -0.85
C TYR A 144 -12.14 7.13 -1.82
N LEU A 145 -11.33 6.19 -1.31
CA LEU A 145 -10.62 5.21 -2.14
C LEU A 145 -11.58 4.30 -2.91
N LYS A 146 -12.63 3.79 -2.25
CA LYS A 146 -13.65 2.95 -2.88
C LYS A 146 -14.44 3.70 -3.97
N LYS A 147 -14.73 5.00 -3.76
CA LYS A 147 -15.40 5.85 -4.74
C LYS A 147 -14.50 6.19 -5.93
N THR A 148 -13.23 6.48 -5.68
CA THR A 148 -12.28 6.89 -6.72
C THR A 148 -11.84 5.70 -7.57
N TYR A 149 -11.69 4.52 -6.96
CA TYR A 149 -11.23 3.29 -7.62
C TYR A 149 -12.23 2.14 -7.43
N PRO A 150 -13.43 2.22 -8.04
CA PRO A 150 -14.51 1.26 -7.80
C PRO A 150 -14.24 -0.14 -8.39
N THR A 151 -13.30 -0.27 -9.32
CA THR A 151 -12.92 -1.57 -9.91
C THR A 151 -11.99 -2.38 -9.02
N LEU A 152 -11.34 -1.74 -8.03
CA LEU A 152 -10.41 -2.40 -7.14
C LEU A 152 -11.11 -3.11 -5.98
N LYS A 153 -10.53 -4.23 -5.54
CA LYS A 153 -11.10 -5.08 -4.47
C LYS A 153 -10.64 -4.61 -3.09
N TRP A 154 -11.29 -3.58 -2.58
CA TRP A 154 -11.01 -3.02 -1.26
C TRP A 154 -11.60 -3.85 -0.12
N LYS A 155 -10.79 -4.13 0.90
CA LYS A 155 -11.22 -4.63 2.21
C LYS A 155 -11.32 -3.47 3.21
N ASN A 156 -11.81 -3.77 4.41
CA ASN A 156 -11.88 -2.78 5.48
C ASN A 156 -10.48 -2.33 5.90
N GLY A 157 -10.33 -1.06 6.15
CA GLY A 157 -9.07 -0.46 6.53
C GLY A 157 -8.71 -0.60 8.01
N LEU A 158 -7.48 -0.24 8.32
CA LEU A 158 -6.90 -0.31 9.65
C LEU A 158 -6.38 1.07 10.07
N LEU A 159 -6.75 1.53 11.26
CA LEU A 159 -6.12 2.69 11.89
C LEU A 159 -5.06 2.20 12.87
N LEU A 160 -3.77 2.46 12.59
CA LEU A 160 -2.64 1.80 13.27
C LEU A 160 -1.91 2.64 14.32
N ASN A 161 -2.23 3.91 14.48
CA ASN A 161 -1.71 4.68 15.61
C ASN A 161 -2.82 4.87 16.63
N LYS A 162 -2.91 3.96 17.55
CA LYS A 162 -3.66 4.22 18.79
C LYS A 162 -2.78 5.05 19.70
N ARG A 163 -3.25 6.24 20.09
CA ARG A 163 -2.74 6.97 21.24
C ARG A 163 -3.18 6.30 22.52
#